data_1f14ca622c7d7dc6955734364391450b
#
_entry.id   1f14ca622c7d7dc6955734364391450b
#
_cell.length_a   1.000
_cell.length_b   1.000
_cell.length_c   1.000
_cell.angle_alpha   90.00
_cell.angle_beta   90.00
_cell.angle_gamma   90.00
#
_symmetry.space_group_name_H-M   'P 1'
#
loop_
_entity.id
_entity.type
_entity.pdbx_description
1 polymer ?
#
loop_
_entity_poly.entity_id
_entity_poly.type
_entity_poly.pdbx_seq_one_letter_code
_entity_poly.pdbx_strand_id
1 'polypeptide(L)'
;MQRSNTSEFSKFRVAVLGYKGIGKHHIQVLKKLGVNICGILTSSETSGSFATNEIQKEFGIHTKAYTSLDNLIFNSKPQAIHICTPNEVHFSNILKAFDKNIPVFCEKPLLWNESITKKEIDKKLLAISNHPNRRIFLNTSNSSIISQIKNYLINIKNVKSFEFEFDTNGKYKFNNIAYDLFPHGLAMLQEIAGTSTRFNDFAEYVEEHKYVCTFKYKTIDVSFKFCQHKNLQKRMEFCINNNRYQRLQNIKNQDCLVSVKDFKAKKIFEIKNPLESFIIEFLRFC
;
A
#
# COMPACT_ATOMS: atom_id res chain seq x y z
N MET A 1 -15.65 -2.26 -28.17
CA MET A 1 -16.42 -1.98 -26.95
C MET A 1 -16.26 -3.16 -26.00
N GLN A 2 -15.25 -3.12 -25.10
CA GLN A 2 -15.14 -4.10 -24.02
C GLN A 2 -16.16 -3.70 -22.95
N ARG A 3 -17.17 -4.53 -22.74
CA ARG A 3 -18.08 -4.40 -21.60
C ARG A 3 -17.22 -4.55 -20.33
N SER A 4 -17.10 -3.47 -19.57
CA SER A 4 -16.43 -3.46 -18.28
C SER A 4 -17.15 -4.50 -17.38
N ASN A 5 -16.40 -5.48 -16.88
CA ASN A 5 -16.83 -6.44 -15.85
C ASN A 5 -17.04 -5.71 -14.49
N THR A 6 -17.83 -4.64 -14.49
CA THR A 6 -18.17 -3.85 -13.29
C THR A 6 -19.14 -4.57 -12.36
N SER A 7 -19.55 -5.80 -12.68
CA SER A 7 -20.56 -6.55 -11.92
C SER A 7 -19.99 -7.47 -10.84
N GLU A 8 -18.72 -7.87 -10.89
CA GLU A 8 -18.13 -8.87 -9.96
C GLU A 8 -18.27 -8.44 -8.48
N PHE A 9 -18.03 -7.13 -8.19
CA PHE A 9 -18.03 -6.63 -6.81
C PHE A 9 -19.18 -5.66 -6.51
N SER A 10 -20.17 -5.52 -7.37
CA SER A 10 -21.22 -4.48 -7.24
C SER A 10 -22.09 -4.61 -5.99
N LYS A 11 -22.21 -5.81 -5.42
CA LYS A 11 -22.93 -6.06 -4.16
C LYS A 11 -22.02 -6.06 -2.94
N PHE A 12 -20.70 -5.97 -3.13
CA PHE A 12 -19.75 -6.04 -2.05
C PHE A 12 -19.73 -4.71 -1.27
N ARG A 13 -19.78 -4.79 0.05
CA ARG A 13 -19.87 -3.63 0.95
C ARG A 13 -18.56 -3.41 1.68
N VAL A 14 -17.90 -2.30 1.41
CA VAL A 14 -16.62 -1.94 2.02
C VAL A 14 -16.75 -0.65 2.83
N ALA A 15 -16.20 -0.64 4.04
CA ALA A 15 -15.99 0.58 4.79
C ALA A 15 -14.53 1.05 4.65
N VAL A 16 -14.33 2.37 4.60
CA VAL A 16 -12.99 2.96 4.51
C VAL A 16 -12.72 3.80 5.76
N LEU A 17 -11.67 3.43 6.49
CA LEU A 17 -11.23 4.16 7.68
C LEU A 17 -10.16 5.18 7.29
N GLY A 18 -10.49 6.48 7.32
CA GLY A 18 -9.63 7.57 6.87
C GLY A 18 -9.82 7.91 5.38
N TYR A 19 -10.18 9.17 5.12
CA TYR A 19 -10.46 9.65 3.76
C TYR A 19 -9.26 10.35 3.11
N LYS A 20 -8.45 11.08 3.89
CA LYS A 20 -7.36 11.90 3.35
C LYS A 20 -6.23 11.06 2.75
N GLY A 21 -5.48 11.64 1.81
CA GLY A 21 -4.30 10.99 1.21
C GLY A 21 -4.65 9.67 0.51
N ILE A 22 -4.08 8.58 0.99
CA ILE A 22 -4.24 7.26 0.37
C ILE A 22 -5.69 6.75 0.42
N GLY A 23 -6.46 7.11 1.44
CA GLY A 23 -7.88 6.72 1.54
C GLY A 23 -8.72 7.20 0.37
N LYS A 24 -8.42 8.38 -0.17
CA LYS A 24 -9.05 8.89 -1.39
C LYS A 24 -8.76 8.00 -2.61
N HIS A 25 -7.52 7.51 -2.74
CA HIS A 25 -7.16 6.58 -3.82
C HIS A 25 -7.86 5.23 -3.68
N HIS A 26 -8.03 4.73 -2.44
CA HIS A 26 -8.82 3.51 -2.20
C HIS A 26 -10.27 3.70 -2.63
N ILE A 27 -10.90 4.82 -2.27
CA ILE A 27 -12.28 5.13 -2.68
C ILE A 27 -12.40 5.19 -4.21
N GLN A 28 -11.45 5.83 -4.88
CA GLN A 28 -11.42 5.92 -6.34
C GLN A 28 -11.36 4.52 -6.99
N VAL A 29 -10.49 3.64 -6.50
CA VAL A 29 -10.36 2.27 -7.01
C VAL A 29 -11.61 1.45 -6.71
N LEU A 30 -12.13 1.50 -5.48
CA LEU A 30 -13.35 0.80 -5.09
C LEU A 30 -14.55 1.21 -5.94
N LYS A 31 -14.70 2.54 -6.22
CA LYS A 31 -15.71 3.05 -7.15
C LYS A 31 -15.56 2.44 -8.54
N LYS A 32 -14.33 2.47 -9.08
CA LYS A 32 -14.03 1.91 -10.42
C LYS A 32 -14.42 0.43 -10.51
N LEU A 33 -14.24 -0.33 -9.42
CA LEU A 33 -14.61 -1.73 -9.31
C LEU A 33 -16.12 -1.95 -9.03
N GLY A 34 -16.91 -0.89 -8.90
CA GLY A 34 -18.34 -0.96 -8.63
C GLY A 34 -18.70 -1.35 -7.20
N VAL A 35 -17.74 -1.31 -6.28
CA VAL A 35 -17.93 -1.67 -4.86
C VAL A 35 -18.81 -0.65 -4.15
N ASN A 36 -19.72 -1.12 -3.30
CA ASN A 36 -20.52 -0.24 -2.43
C ASN A 36 -19.69 0.24 -1.23
N ILE A 37 -19.34 1.52 -1.21
CA ILE A 37 -18.67 2.17 -0.08
C ILE A 37 -19.71 2.51 0.98
N CYS A 38 -19.93 1.59 1.92
CA CYS A 38 -21.05 1.62 2.84
C CYS A 38 -20.85 2.53 4.07
N GLY A 39 -19.64 3.02 4.31
CA GLY A 39 -19.34 3.93 5.41
C GLY A 39 -17.90 4.39 5.44
N ILE A 40 -17.68 5.55 6.05
CA ILE A 40 -16.36 6.14 6.24
C ILE A 40 -16.14 6.45 7.71
N LEU A 41 -14.99 6.06 8.27
CA LEU A 41 -14.58 6.47 9.60
C LEU A 41 -13.72 7.73 9.53
N THR A 42 -14.04 8.72 10.34
CA THR A 42 -13.30 9.99 10.47
C THR A 42 -13.07 10.31 11.95
N SER A 43 -12.13 11.23 12.23
CA SER A 43 -11.79 11.61 13.61
C SER A 43 -12.80 12.53 14.29
N SER A 44 -13.68 13.19 13.52
CA SER A 44 -14.69 14.11 14.02
C SER A 44 -15.86 14.23 13.03
N GLU A 45 -17.01 14.73 13.50
CA GLU A 45 -18.18 14.99 12.64
C GLU A 45 -17.88 16.03 11.55
N THR A 46 -17.11 17.07 11.88
CA THR A 46 -16.66 18.08 10.90
C THR A 46 -15.84 17.44 9.79
N SER A 47 -14.87 16.57 10.13
CA SER A 47 -14.10 15.80 9.17
C SER A 47 -14.98 14.86 8.36
N GLY A 48 -16.01 14.30 8.98
CA GLY A 48 -16.99 13.42 8.34
C GLY A 48 -17.82 14.14 7.29
N SER A 49 -18.40 15.29 7.65
CA SER A 49 -19.17 16.13 6.72
C SER A 49 -18.31 16.60 5.53
N PHE A 50 -17.06 17.01 5.79
CA PHE A 50 -16.13 17.35 4.73
C PHE A 50 -15.88 16.16 3.80
N ALA A 51 -15.55 14.98 4.37
CA ALA A 51 -15.22 13.78 3.59
C ALA A 51 -16.40 13.33 2.72
N THR A 52 -17.62 13.28 3.27
CA THR A 52 -18.81 12.85 2.50
C THR A 52 -19.16 13.81 1.37
N ASN A 53 -19.02 15.12 1.58
CA ASN A 53 -19.24 16.13 0.56
C ASN A 53 -18.21 16.03 -0.58
N GLU A 54 -16.92 15.86 -0.24
CA GLU A 54 -15.88 15.69 -1.24
C GLU A 54 -16.07 14.39 -2.04
N ILE A 55 -16.44 13.29 -1.39
CA ILE A 55 -16.69 11.99 -2.02
C ILE A 55 -17.89 12.09 -2.97
N GLN A 56 -18.95 12.77 -2.56
CA GLN A 56 -20.10 13.00 -3.43
C GLN A 56 -19.73 13.86 -4.64
N LYS A 57 -19.03 14.97 -4.40
CA LYS A 57 -18.62 15.91 -5.46
C LYS A 57 -17.67 15.26 -6.48
N GLU A 58 -16.66 14.55 -6.01
CA GLU A 58 -15.61 14.01 -6.89
C GLU A 58 -15.99 12.66 -7.51
N PHE A 59 -16.68 11.81 -6.74
CA PHE A 59 -16.95 10.45 -7.15
C PHE A 59 -18.42 10.15 -7.40
N GLY A 60 -19.34 11.05 -7.06
CA GLY A 60 -20.78 10.81 -7.18
C GLY A 60 -21.30 9.71 -6.25
N ILE A 61 -20.60 9.47 -5.11
CA ILE A 61 -20.94 8.42 -4.15
C ILE A 61 -21.62 9.04 -2.94
N HIS A 62 -22.81 8.53 -2.60
CA HIS A 62 -23.45 8.83 -1.32
C HIS A 62 -23.02 7.80 -0.27
N THR A 63 -22.35 8.26 0.77
CA THR A 63 -21.91 7.43 1.89
C THR A 63 -22.08 8.17 3.21
N LYS A 64 -22.12 7.45 4.33
CA LYS A 64 -22.27 8.01 5.67
C LYS A 64 -20.93 8.02 6.41
N ALA A 65 -20.65 9.14 7.09
CA ALA A 65 -19.50 9.23 7.98
C ALA A 65 -19.86 8.82 9.40
N TYR A 66 -18.88 8.26 10.10
CA TYR A 66 -18.94 7.82 11.48
C TYR A 66 -17.67 8.26 12.20
N THR A 67 -17.78 8.51 13.50
CA THR A 67 -16.65 8.81 14.40
C THR A 67 -16.28 7.63 15.30
N SER A 68 -17.11 6.57 15.32
CA SER A 68 -16.88 5.33 16.03
C SER A 68 -16.91 4.14 15.08
N LEU A 69 -15.87 3.28 15.16
CA LEU A 69 -15.79 2.06 14.33
C LEU A 69 -16.93 1.08 14.69
N ASP A 70 -17.28 0.98 15.97
CA ASP A 70 -18.37 0.09 16.41
C ASP A 70 -19.71 0.53 15.82
N ASN A 71 -20.00 1.85 15.81
CA ASN A 71 -21.21 2.41 15.19
C ASN A 71 -21.19 2.24 13.67
N LEU A 72 -20.02 2.39 13.02
CA LEU A 72 -19.87 2.13 11.60
C LEU A 72 -20.21 0.67 11.29
N ILE A 73 -19.61 -0.28 11.98
CA ILE A 73 -19.81 -1.71 11.76
C ILE A 73 -21.29 -2.08 11.98
N PHE A 74 -21.88 -1.62 13.09
CA PHE A 74 -23.26 -1.93 13.42
C PHE A 74 -24.26 -1.42 12.37
N ASN A 75 -24.12 -0.16 11.94
CA ASN A 75 -25.05 0.48 11.03
C ASN A 75 -24.79 0.15 9.55
N SER A 76 -23.53 0.06 9.16
CA SER A 76 -23.15 -0.12 7.74
C SER A 76 -22.93 -1.57 7.35
N LYS A 77 -22.75 -2.48 8.31
CA LYS A 77 -22.54 -3.93 8.09
C LYS A 77 -21.57 -4.21 6.95
N PRO A 78 -20.31 -3.73 7.02
CA PRO A 78 -19.33 -3.95 5.98
C PRO A 78 -18.91 -5.42 5.90
N GLN A 79 -18.66 -5.91 4.69
CA GLN A 79 -18.09 -7.23 4.44
C GLN A 79 -16.56 -7.20 4.49
N ALA A 80 -15.97 -6.02 4.29
CA ALA A 80 -14.54 -5.78 4.44
C ALA A 80 -14.27 -4.34 4.87
N ILE A 81 -13.09 -4.12 5.46
CA ILE A 81 -12.65 -2.81 5.94
C ILE A 81 -11.29 -2.47 5.31
N HIS A 82 -11.18 -1.26 4.72
CA HIS A 82 -9.91 -0.67 4.30
C HIS A 82 -9.43 0.30 5.39
N ILE A 83 -8.28 0.05 5.98
CA ILE A 83 -7.65 0.90 7.00
C ILE A 83 -6.62 1.80 6.32
N CYS A 84 -6.98 3.08 6.19
CA CYS A 84 -6.18 4.16 5.59
C CYS A 84 -5.94 5.30 6.59
N THR A 85 -6.08 5.01 7.87
CA THR A 85 -5.85 5.93 8.99
C THR A 85 -4.36 6.14 9.24
N PRO A 86 -3.96 7.09 10.11
CA PRO A 86 -2.60 7.11 10.66
C PRO A 86 -2.23 5.79 11.35
N ASN A 87 -0.94 5.44 11.33
CA ASN A 87 -0.42 4.13 11.74
C ASN A 87 -0.68 3.80 13.22
N GLU A 88 -0.77 4.83 14.06
CA GLU A 88 -0.96 4.71 15.51
C GLU A 88 -2.25 3.97 15.86
N VAL A 89 -3.27 4.08 15.01
CA VAL A 89 -4.59 3.46 15.24
C VAL A 89 -4.82 2.20 14.41
N HIS A 90 -3.85 1.77 13.58
CA HIS A 90 -3.99 0.55 12.78
C HIS A 90 -4.28 -0.66 13.67
N PHE A 91 -3.46 -0.88 14.70
CA PHE A 91 -3.57 -2.04 15.57
C PHE A 91 -4.96 -2.18 16.21
N SER A 92 -5.48 -1.10 16.81
CA SER A 92 -6.80 -1.12 17.45
C SER A 92 -7.93 -1.37 16.45
N ASN A 93 -7.84 -0.76 15.26
CA ASN A 93 -8.84 -0.96 14.21
C ASN A 93 -8.82 -2.38 13.64
N ILE A 94 -7.62 -2.98 13.49
CA ILE A 94 -7.46 -4.36 13.05
C ILE A 94 -8.12 -5.32 14.02
N LEU A 95 -7.82 -5.22 15.32
CA LEU A 95 -8.39 -6.12 16.31
C LEU A 95 -9.92 -5.99 16.40
N LYS A 96 -10.46 -4.77 16.39
CA LYS A 96 -11.92 -4.55 16.37
C LYS A 96 -12.59 -5.17 15.14
N ALA A 97 -11.96 -5.10 13.97
CA ALA A 97 -12.49 -5.75 12.76
C ALA A 97 -12.45 -7.27 12.88
N PHE A 98 -11.36 -7.83 13.41
CA PHE A 98 -11.22 -9.28 13.64
C PHE A 98 -12.23 -9.81 14.66
N ASP A 99 -12.49 -9.07 15.77
CA ASP A 99 -13.53 -9.42 16.76
C ASP A 99 -14.92 -9.54 16.13
N LYS A 100 -15.15 -8.84 15.01
CA LYS A 100 -16.39 -8.92 14.22
C LYS A 100 -16.27 -9.83 12.99
N ASN A 101 -15.19 -10.61 12.90
CA ASN A 101 -14.89 -11.51 11.77
C ASN A 101 -14.91 -10.79 10.40
N ILE A 102 -14.44 -9.53 10.36
CA ILE A 102 -14.39 -8.72 9.14
C ILE A 102 -12.96 -8.70 8.60
N PRO A 103 -12.71 -9.10 7.34
CA PRO A 103 -11.41 -9.02 6.72
C PRO A 103 -10.96 -7.58 6.53
N VAL A 104 -9.64 -7.38 6.63
CA VAL A 104 -9.01 -6.08 6.64
C VAL A 104 -7.98 -5.93 5.53
N PHE A 105 -8.10 -4.88 4.74
CA PHE A 105 -7.01 -4.34 3.92
C PHE A 105 -6.37 -3.18 4.68
N CYS A 106 -5.12 -3.30 5.09
CA CYS A 106 -4.44 -2.29 5.89
C CYS A 106 -3.30 -1.62 5.14
N GLU A 107 -3.21 -0.30 5.25
CA GLU A 107 -2.08 0.47 4.72
C GLU A 107 -0.78 0.18 5.49
N LYS A 108 0.32 0.35 4.79
CA LYS A 108 1.66 0.29 5.37
C LYS A 108 2.05 1.64 6.01
N PRO A 109 2.98 1.64 6.97
CA PRO A 109 3.46 0.50 7.73
C PRO A 109 2.36 -0.02 8.66
N LEU A 110 2.36 -1.34 8.89
CA LEU A 110 1.31 -1.99 9.70
C LEU A 110 1.26 -1.46 11.13
N LEU A 111 2.44 -1.37 11.76
CA LEU A 111 2.64 -0.95 13.14
C LEU A 111 3.83 -0.01 13.22
N TRP A 112 3.57 1.28 13.32
CA TRP A 112 4.65 2.26 13.47
C TRP A 112 4.17 3.53 14.18
N ASN A 113 4.96 4.00 15.11
CA ASN A 113 5.00 5.39 15.60
C ASN A 113 6.42 5.67 16.14
N GLU A 114 6.76 6.94 16.33
CA GLU A 114 8.12 7.35 16.69
C GLU A 114 8.59 6.84 18.07
N SER A 115 7.67 6.46 18.96
CA SER A 115 7.95 5.99 20.32
C SER A 115 7.79 4.48 20.51
N ILE A 116 7.37 3.74 19.48
CA ILE A 116 7.10 2.31 19.62
C ILE A 116 8.39 1.51 19.78
N THR A 117 8.45 0.71 20.82
CA THR A 117 9.59 -0.18 21.06
C THR A 117 9.47 -1.49 20.27
N LYS A 118 10.62 -2.14 20.02
CA LYS A 118 10.63 -3.48 19.39
C LYS A 118 9.74 -4.47 20.15
N LYS A 119 9.80 -4.45 21.48
CA LYS A 119 8.98 -5.35 22.34
C LYS A 119 7.49 -5.13 22.14
N GLU A 120 7.06 -3.88 21.96
CA GLU A 120 5.64 -3.56 21.68
C GLU A 120 5.24 -3.99 20.28
N ILE A 121 6.11 -3.81 19.28
CA ILE A 121 5.88 -4.31 17.91
C ILE A 121 5.69 -5.83 17.95
N ASP A 122 6.62 -6.57 18.58
CA ASP A 122 6.57 -8.02 18.69
C ASP A 122 5.28 -8.49 19.40
N LYS A 123 4.88 -7.82 20.49
CA LYS A 123 3.63 -8.10 21.21
C LYS A 123 2.40 -7.87 20.32
N LYS A 124 2.34 -6.76 19.59
CA LYS A 124 1.22 -6.43 18.71
C LYS A 124 1.15 -7.37 17.50
N LEU A 125 2.30 -7.72 16.90
CA LEU A 125 2.35 -8.70 15.82
C LEU A 125 1.89 -10.07 16.28
N LEU A 126 2.27 -10.49 17.48
CA LEU A 126 1.82 -11.76 18.07
C LEU A 126 0.31 -11.76 18.31
N ALA A 127 -0.26 -10.64 18.79
CA ALA A 127 -1.70 -10.51 18.98
C ALA A 127 -2.47 -10.59 17.65
N ILE A 128 -1.96 -9.94 16.58
CA ILE A 128 -2.55 -10.03 15.24
C ILE A 128 -2.43 -11.47 14.70
N SER A 129 -1.24 -12.09 14.80
CA SER A 129 -0.97 -13.40 14.22
C SER A 129 -1.74 -14.53 14.90
N ASN A 130 -1.99 -14.43 16.20
CA ASN A 130 -2.70 -15.44 16.98
C ASN A 130 -4.22 -15.21 17.04
N HIS A 131 -4.73 -14.12 16.45
CA HIS A 131 -6.17 -13.87 16.48
C HIS A 131 -6.93 -14.94 15.66
N PRO A 132 -7.98 -15.60 16.21
CA PRO A 132 -8.67 -16.70 15.54
C PRO A 132 -9.32 -16.28 14.20
N ASN A 133 -9.80 -15.05 14.11
CA ASN A 133 -10.46 -14.49 12.93
C ASN A 133 -9.51 -13.64 12.08
N ARG A 134 -8.18 -13.83 12.19
CA ARG A 134 -7.23 -13.04 11.42
C ARG A 134 -7.43 -13.23 9.92
N ARG A 135 -7.85 -12.15 9.25
CA ARG A 135 -7.89 -12.03 7.79
C ARG A 135 -7.41 -10.64 7.42
N ILE A 136 -6.10 -10.51 7.20
CA ILE A 136 -5.46 -9.23 6.89
C ILE A 136 -4.67 -9.30 5.60
N PHE A 137 -4.81 -8.26 4.80
CA PHE A 137 -4.07 -7.97 3.60
C PHE A 137 -3.31 -6.66 3.81
N LEU A 138 -2.00 -6.72 3.90
CA LEU A 138 -1.16 -5.53 4.06
C LEU A 138 -0.88 -4.93 2.69
N ASN A 139 -1.04 -3.61 2.52
CA ASN A 139 -0.74 -2.96 1.25
C ASN A 139 0.76 -3.01 0.92
N THR A 140 1.14 -4.03 0.19
CA THR A 140 2.45 -4.21 -0.43
C THR A 140 2.35 -4.19 -1.96
N SER A 141 1.43 -3.37 -2.47
CA SER A 141 1.02 -3.35 -3.88
C SER A 141 2.15 -3.17 -4.91
N ASN A 142 3.32 -2.61 -4.50
CA ASN A 142 4.46 -2.51 -5.41
C ASN A 142 5.02 -3.87 -5.83
N SER A 143 4.77 -4.97 -5.09
CA SER A 143 5.11 -6.33 -5.53
C SER A 143 4.46 -6.67 -6.87
N SER A 144 3.22 -6.19 -7.11
CA SER A 144 2.50 -6.44 -8.34
C SER A 144 3.17 -5.83 -9.59
N ILE A 145 4.05 -4.83 -9.43
CA ILE A 145 4.86 -4.32 -10.55
C ILE A 145 5.74 -5.44 -11.07
N ILE A 146 6.44 -6.13 -10.16
CA ILE A 146 7.32 -7.25 -10.52
C ILE A 146 6.49 -8.40 -11.11
N SER A 147 5.40 -8.79 -10.46
CA SER A 147 4.53 -9.89 -10.92
C SER A 147 4.04 -9.65 -12.36
N GLN A 148 3.68 -8.42 -12.70
CA GLN A 148 3.15 -8.08 -14.01
C GLN A 148 4.22 -8.05 -15.11
N ILE A 149 5.47 -7.69 -14.78
CA ILE A 149 6.55 -7.59 -15.76
C ILE A 149 7.54 -8.76 -15.72
N LYS A 150 7.41 -9.70 -14.78
CA LYS A 150 8.39 -10.78 -14.55
C LYS A 150 8.74 -11.60 -15.80
N ASN A 151 7.79 -11.79 -16.71
CA ASN A 151 8.01 -12.52 -17.95
C ASN A 151 8.89 -11.75 -18.96
N TYR A 152 9.04 -10.45 -18.77
CA TYR A 152 9.88 -9.56 -19.57
C TYR A 152 11.23 -9.26 -18.91
N LEU A 153 11.38 -9.63 -17.62
CA LEU A 153 12.61 -9.38 -16.87
C LEU A 153 13.70 -10.36 -17.28
N ILE A 154 14.83 -9.81 -17.72
CA ILE A 154 16.00 -10.62 -18.08
C ILE A 154 16.62 -11.22 -16.81
N ASN A 155 16.85 -12.55 -16.81
CA ASN A 155 17.53 -13.27 -15.73
C ASN A 155 16.87 -13.19 -14.33
N ILE A 156 15.55 -13.03 -14.26
CA ILE A 156 14.85 -12.99 -12.97
C ILE A 156 15.05 -14.27 -12.13
N LYS A 157 15.38 -15.38 -12.77
CA LYS A 157 15.66 -16.65 -12.07
C LYS A 157 17.04 -16.69 -11.37
N ASN A 158 17.95 -15.78 -11.72
CA ASN A 158 19.29 -15.71 -11.16
C ASN A 158 19.62 -14.26 -10.79
N VAL A 159 18.91 -13.73 -9.79
CA VAL A 159 19.14 -12.38 -9.29
C VAL A 159 20.29 -12.40 -8.31
N LYS A 160 21.32 -11.60 -8.58
CA LYS A 160 22.49 -11.39 -7.72
C LYS A 160 22.47 -10.03 -7.03
N SER A 161 21.85 -9.02 -7.65
CA SER A 161 21.73 -7.69 -7.07
C SER A 161 20.34 -7.09 -7.32
N PHE A 162 19.85 -6.34 -6.33
CA PHE A 162 18.61 -5.58 -6.42
C PHE A 162 18.82 -4.19 -5.82
N GLU A 163 18.58 -3.15 -6.61
CA GLU A 163 18.64 -1.77 -6.16
C GLU A 163 17.26 -1.15 -6.27
N PHE A 164 16.88 -0.32 -5.30
CA PHE A 164 15.60 0.38 -5.30
C PHE A 164 15.79 1.84 -4.87
N GLU A 165 15.38 2.76 -5.72
CA GLU A 165 15.39 4.20 -5.45
C GLU A 165 13.97 4.75 -5.45
N PHE A 166 13.60 5.50 -4.41
CA PHE A 166 12.30 6.12 -4.34
C PHE A 166 12.39 7.54 -3.75
N ASP A 167 12.14 8.52 -4.62
CA ASP A 167 12.04 9.93 -4.25
C ASP A 167 10.57 10.31 -4.13
N THR A 168 10.20 11.03 -3.07
CA THR A 168 8.82 11.48 -2.84
C THR A 168 8.78 12.90 -2.26
N ASN A 169 7.64 13.56 -2.44
CA ASN A 169 7.33 14.83 -1.79
C ASN A 169 6.81 14.67 -0.35
N GLY A 170 7.21 13.60 0.35
CA GLY A 170 6.83 13.32 1.72
C GLY A 170 7.45 14.27 2.73
N LYS A 171 7.01 14.13 3.98
CA LYS A 171 7.39 15.02 5.10
C LYS A 171 8.37 14.40 6.10
N TYR A 172 8.62 13.11 5.98
CA TYR A 172 9.47 12.41 6.93
C TYR A 172 10.94 12.78 6.76
N LYS A 173 11.70 12.68 7.85
CA LYS A 173 13.13 13.01 7.95
C LYS A 173 13.87 11.87 8.64
N PHE A 174 15.17 11.80 8.42
CA PHE A 174 16.05 10.81 9.04
C PHE A 174 15.53 9.38 8.88
N ASN A 175 15.58 8.56 9.91
CA ASN A 175 15.14 7.17 9.89
C ASN A 175 13.64 7.00 9.57
N ASN A 176 12.80 8.04 9.81
CA ASN A 176 11.37 7.98 9.49
C ASN A 176 11.12 7.84 7.97
N ILE A 177 12.08 8.24 7.13
CA ILE A 177 12.03 8.01 5.69
C ILE A 177 12.01 6.51 5.37
N ALA A 178 12.83 5.72 6.09
CA ALA A 178 12.88 4.28 5.90
C ALA A 178 11.56 3.61 6.28
N TYR A 179 10.97 3.98 7.41
CA TYR A 179 9.68 3.39 7.82
C TYR A 179 8.56 3.62 6.82
N ASP A 180 8.58 4.73 6.12
CA ASP A 180 7.62 5.03 5.05
C ASP A 180 7.93 4.28 3.75
N LEU A 181 9.20 4.26 3.32
CA LEU A 181 9.57 3.86 1.96
C LEU A 181 10.18 2.45 1.83
N PHE A 182 10.84 1.94 2.88
CA PHE A 182 11.45 0.61 2.87
C PHE A 182 10.45 -0.52 2.52
N PRO A 183 9.21 -0.52 3.04
CA PRO A 183 8.23 -1.56 2.69
C PRO A 183 7.95 -1.68 1.20
N HIS A 184 8.08 -0.60 0.43
CA HIS A 184 7.87 -0.61 -1.01
C HIS A 184 8.94 -1.40 -1.77
N GLY A 185 10.21 -1.17 -1.44
CA GLY A 185 11.33 -1.92 -2.02
C GLY A 185 11.36 -3.37 -1.55
N LEU A 186 11.09 -3.59 -0.26
CA LEU A 186 11.04 -4.93 0.32
C LEU A 186 9.96 -5.81 -0.33
N ALA A 187 8.78 -5.25 -0.59
CA ALA A 187 7.71 -5.98 -1.26
C ALA A 187 8.10 -6.44 -2.67
N MET A 188 8.80 -5.59 -3.43
CA MET A 188 9.32 -5.95 -4.74
C MET A 188 10.41 -7.03 -4.65
N LEU A 189 11.33 -6.91 -3.69
CA LEU A 189 12.38 -7.88 -3.45
C LEU A 189 11.81 -9.26 -3.04
N GLN A 190 10.77 -9.27 -2.19
CA GLN A 190 10.09 -10.50 -1.80
C GLN A 190 9.37 -11.19 -2.97
N GLU A 191 8.81 -10.43 -3.91
CA GLU A 191 8.21 -10.98 -5.12
C GLU A 191 9.26 -11.62 -6.04
N ILE A 192 10.48 -11.07 -6.07
CA ILE A 192 11.61 -11.62 -6.84
C ILE A 192 12.19 -12.88 -6.18
N ALA A 193 12.46 -12.80 -4.87
CA ALA A 193 13.32 -13.75 -4.15
C ALA A 193 12.56 -14.63 -3.16
N GLY A 194 11.25 -14.43 -2.99
CA GLY A 194 10.46 -15.04 -1.93
C GLY A 194 10.77 -14.42 -0.56
N THR A 195 9.96 -14.76 0.44
CA THR A 195 10.07 -14.18 1.79
C THR A 195 11.32 -14.65 2.53
N SER A 196 11.88 -13.79 3.36
CA SER A 196 12.92 -14.09 4.36
C SER A 196 12.74 -13.12 5.53
N THR A 197 13.07 -13.60 6.73
CA THR A 197 13.07 -12.80 7.95
C THR A 197 14.47 -12.32 8.35
N ARG A 198 15.50 -12.71 7.58
CA ARG A 198 16.89 -12.39 7.88
C ARG A 198 17.47 -11.44 6.86
N PHE A 199 18.11 -10.41 7.39
CA PHE A 199 18.95 -9.47 6.66
C PHE A 199 20.37 -9.61 7.25
N ASN A 200 21.35 -9.86 6.39
CA ASN A 200 22.76 -9.93 6.81
C ASN A 200 23.50 -8.70 6.27
N ASP A 201 24.65 -8.38 6.85
CA ASP A 201 25.55 -7.31 6.41
C ASP A 201 24.83 -5.95 6.26
N PHE A 202 23.93 -5.63 7.21
CA PHE A 202 23.15 -4.41 7.15
C PHE A 202 24.00 -3.20 7.52
N ALA A 203 24.05 -2.25 6.60
CA ALA A 203 24.68 -0.94 6.81
C ALA A 203 23.73 0.16 6.37
N GLU A 204 23.75 1.29 7.07
CA GLU A 204 22.90 2.44 6.73
C GLU A 204 23.66 3.77 6.79
N TYR A 205 23.20 4.71 5.99
CA TYR A 205 23.64 6.10 5.99
C TYR A 205 22.41 7.01 5.97
N VAL A 206 22.35 7.95 6.93
CA VAL A 206 21.16 8.75 7.20
C VAL A 206 21.50 10.23 7.19
N GLU A 207 20.79 10.99 6.38
CA GLU A 207 20.74 12.45 6.36
C GLU A 207 19.31 12.94 6.60
N GLU A 208 19.14 14.23 6.81
CA GLU A 208 17.81 14.81 7.11
C GLU A 208 16.73 14.42 6.09
N HIS A 209 17.07 14.42 4.80
CA HIS A 209 16.14 14.15 3.70
C HIS A 209 16.47 12.91 2.88
N LYS A 210 17.45 12.11 3.34
CA LYS A 210 17.93 10.95 2.61
C LYS A 210 18.23 9.80 3.55
N TYR A 211 17.84 8.61 3.13
CA TYR A 211 18.17 7.35 3.78
C TYR A 211 18.72 6.39 2.74
N VAL A 212 19.85 5.79 3.02
CA VAL A 212 20.47 4.75 2.18
C VAL A 212 20.77 3.57 3.06
N CYS A 213 20.47 2.37 2.58
CA CYS A 213 20.95 1.16 3.24
C CYS A 213 21.37 0.09 2.23
N THR A 214 22.32 -0.73 2.67
CA THR A 214 22.75 -1.93 1.96
C THR A 214 22.63 -3.14 2.87
N PHE A 215 22.30 -4.28 2.32
CA PHE A 215 22.19 -5.53 3.07
C PHE A 215 22.21 -6.73 2.13
N LYS A 216 22.42 -7.92 2.69
CA LYS A 216 22.18 -9.18 1.98
C LYS A 216 20.80 -9.73 2.33
N TYR A 217 20.04 -10.02 1.29
CA TYR A 217 18.76 -10.71 1.38
C TYR A 217 18.88 -12.09 0.73
N LYS A 218 18.96 -13.15 1.53
CA LYS A 218 19.41 -14.48 1.05
C LYS A 218 20.80 -14.36 0.42
N THR A 219 20.93 -14.58 -0.89
CA THR A 219 22.18 -14.47 -1.66
C THR A 219 22.26 -13.21 -2.52
N ILE A 220 21.28 -12.30 -2.37
CA ILE A 220 21.16 -11.09 -3.20
C ILE A 220 21.78 -9.91 -2.46
N ASP A 221 22.66 -9.18 -3.12
CA ASP A 221 23.16 -7.89 -2.64
C ASP A 221 22.08 -6.83 -2.91
N VAL A 222 21.68 -6.11 -1.86
CA VAL A 222 20.57 -5.14 -1.93
C VAL A 222 21.05 -3.75 -1.56
N SER A 223 20.59 -2.75 -2.31
CA SER A 223 20.79 -1.33 -2.00
C SER A 223 19.45 -0.61 -2.13
N PHE A 224 19.04 0.09 -1.06
CA PHE A 224 17.89 0.98 -1.08
C PHE A 224 18.34 2.41 -0.87
N LYS A 225 17.77 3.33 -1.64
CA LYS A 225 17.99 4.77 -1.53
C LYS A 225 16.65 5.49 -1.56
N PHE A 226 16.39 6.27 -0.53
CA PHE A 226 15.16 7.01 -0.36
C PHE A 226 15.46 8.49 -0.13
N CYS A 227 14.71 9.36 -0.81
CA CYS A 227 14.73 10.78 -0.56
C CYS A 227 13.31 11.30 -0.32
N GLN A 228 13.16 12.12 0.73
CA GLN A 228 11.88 12.81 0.99
C GLN A 228 12.12 14.31 1.23
N HIS A 229 11.50 15.12 0.38
CA HIS A 229 11.48 16.58 0.55
C HIS A 229 10.27 17.13 -0.23
N LYS A 230 9.55 18.09 0.36
CA LYS A 230 8.29 18.61 -0.20
C LYS A 230 8.37 19.14 -1.64
N ASN A 231 9.56 19.47 -2.13
CA ASN A 231 9.79 19.97 -3.49
C ASN A 231 10.29 18.88 -4.46
N LEU A 232 10.44 17.61 -4.00
CA LEU A 232 10.90 16.54 -4.87
C LEU A 232 9.76 16.06 -5.78
N GLN A 233 10.12 15.83 -7.04
CA GLN A 233 9.25 15.11 -7.95
C GLN A 233 9.27 13.62 -7.59
N LYS A 234 8.10 12.99 -7.54
CA LYS A 234 7.98 11.57 -7.25
C LYS A 234 8.67 10.75 -8.36
N ARG A 235 9.65 9.93 -8.00
CA ARG A 235 10.41 9.07 -8.91
C ARG A 235 10.65 7.72 -8.25
N MET A 236 10.28 6.64 -8.92
CA MET A 236 10.54 5.28 -8.47
C MET A 236 11.33 4.53 -9.54
N GLU A 237 12.50 4.04 -9.18
CA GLU A 237 13.38 3.26 -10.04
C GLU A 237 13.85 2.01 -9.32
N PHE A 238 14.17 0.97 -10.08
CA PHE A 238 14.78 -0.24 -9.55
C PHE A 238 15.72 -0.87 -10.57
N CYS A 239 16.75 -1.55 -10.08
CA CYS A 239 17.69 -2.30 -10.91
C CYS A 239 17.67 -3.77 -10.48
N ILE A 240 17.71 -4.66 -11.45
CA ILE A 240 17.88 -6.11 -11.26
C ILE A 240 19.08 -6.53 -12.10
N ASN A 241 20.16 -6.99 -11.46
CA ASN A 241 21.39 -7.39 -12.15
C ASN A 241 21.87 -6.32 -13.16
N ASN A 242 21.97 -5.06 -12.77
CA ASN A 242 22.34 -3.91 -13.60
C ASN A 242 21.35 -3.54 -14.73
N ASN A 243 20.18 -4.18 -14.82
CA ASN A 243 19.12 -3.74 -15.72
C ASN A 243 18.21 -2.75 -14.97
N ARG A 244 18.15 -1.52 -15.46
CA ARG A 244 17.40 -0.42 -14.83
C ARG A 244 15.99 -0.32 -15.37
N TYR A 245 15.06 -0.09 -14.47
CA TYR A 245 13.63 0.09 -14.72
C TYR A 245 13.13 1.32 -14.00
N GLN A 246 12.14 1.99 -14.59
CA GLN A 246 11.48 3.15 -13.95
C GLN A 246 9.97 3.00 -14.01
N ARG A 247 9.30 3.17 -12.88
CA ARG A 247 7.86 3.32 -12.87
C ARG A 247 7.47 4.71 -13.38
N LEU A 248 6.67 4.74 -14.43
CA LEU A 248 6.01 5.94 -14.93
C LEU A 248 4.56 5.94 -14.48
N GLN A 249 4.06 7.11 -14.09
CA GLN A 249 2.70 7.28 -13.64
C GLN A 249 2.11 8.53 -14.28
N ASN A 250 0.95 8.37 -14.91
CA ASN A 250 0.21 9.47 -15.52
C ASN A 250 -1.25 9.41 -15.06
N ILE A 251 -1.85 10.57 -14.80
CA ILE A 251 -3.26 10.68 -14.44
C ILE A 251 -4.00 11.19 -15.66
N LYS A 252 -4.91 10.38 -16.19
CA LYS A 252 -5.76 10.74 -17.31
C LYS A 252 -7.21 10.42 -16.95
N ASN A 253 -8.09 11.42 -17.03
CA ASN A 253 -9.53 11.28 -16.73
C ASN A 253 -9.80 10.63 -15.35
N GLN A 254 -9.07 11.02 -14.33
CA GLN A 254 -9.08 10.45 -12.97
C GLN A 254 -8.51 9.00 -12.88
N ASP A 255 -8.15 8.35 -14.00
CA ASP A 255 -7.46 7.06 -13.96
C ASP A 255 -5.95 7.24 -13.79
N CYS A 256 -5.38 6.45 -12.90
CA CYS A 256 -3.93 6.38 -12.72
C CYS A 256 -3.37 5.29 -13.64
N LEU A 257 -2.86 5.72 -14.79
CA LEU A 257 -2.16 4.85 -15.73
C LEU A 257 -0.73 4.63 -15.22
N VAL A 258 -0.33 3.38 -15.15
CA VAL A 258 1.02 3.00 -14.70
C VAL A 258 1.71 2.21 -15.81
N SER A 259 2.98 2.52 -16.02
CA SER A 259 3.82 1.75 -16.92
C SER A 259 5.24 1.63 -16.35
N VAL A 260 6.00 0.68 -16.88
CA VAL A 260 7.40 0.46 -16.51
C VAL A 260 8.27 0.62 -17.76
N LYS A 261 9.22 1.54 -17.67
CA LYS A 261 10.24 1.74 -18.70
C LYS A 261 11.44 0.85 -18.42
N ASP A 262 11.81 0.03 -19.37
CA ASP A 262 13.06 -0.72 -19.40
C ASP A 262 14.09 0.09 -20.20
N PHE A 263 15.17 0.52 -19.55
CA PHE A 263 16.19 1.36 -20.18
C PHE A 263 17.09 0.57 -21.14
N LYS A 264 17.33 -0.71 -20.85
CA LYS A 264 18.17 -1.56 -21.69
C LYS A 264 17.45 -2.01 -22.97
N ALA A 265 16.23 -2.50 -22.83
CA ALA A 265 15.41 -2.91 -23.96
C ALA A 265 14.77 -1.72 -24.71
N LYS A 266 14.84 -0.49 -24.15
CA LYS A 266 14.19 0.74 -24.68
C LYS A 266 12.68 0.54 -24.90
N LYS A 267 12.02 -0.22 -24.01
CA LYS A 267 10.60 -0.56 -24.08
C LYS A 267 9.84 0.05 -22.89
N ILE A 268 8.56 0.26 -23.11
CA ILE A 268 7.62 0.65 -22.05
C ILE A 268 6.55 -0.44 -21.97
N PHE A 269 6.34 -0.98 -20.77
CA PHE A 269 5.32 -1.98 -20.48
C PHE A 269 4.17 -1.29 -19.73
N GLU A 270 2.97 -1.28 -20.31
CA GLU A 270 1.77 -0.88 -19.60
C GLU A 270 1.41 -1.96 -18.59
N ILE A 271 1.12 -1.54 -17.37
CA ILE A 271 0.72 -2.43 -16.28
C ILE A 271 -0.59 -1.94 -15.66
N LYS A 272 -1.34 -2.84 -15.10
CA LYS A 272 -2.49 -2.47 -14.26
C LYS A 272 -2.00 -1.67 -13.06
N ASN A 273 -2.82 -0.72 -12.60
CA ASN A 273 -2.50 0.03 -11.39
C ASN A 273 -2.22 -0.94 -10.23
N PRO A 274 -1.02 -0.89 -9.59
CA PRO A 274 -0.65 -1.81 -8.51
C PRO A 274 -1.66 -1.85 -7.36
N LEU A 275 -2.19 -0.71 -6.95
CA LEU A 275 -3.21 -0.65 -5.89
C LEU A 275 -4.51 -1.31 -6.33
N GLU A 276 -4.95 -1.09 -7.58
CA GLU A 276 -6.16 -1.71 -8.13
C GLU A 276 -6.01 -3.23 -8.18
N SER A 277 -4.88 -3.73 -8.68
CA SER A 277 -4.59 -5.17 -8.71
C SER A 277 -4.67 -5.80 -7.32
N PHE A 278 -4.09 -5.12 -6.33
CA PHE A 278 -4.02 -5.61 -4.96
C PHE A 278 -5.38 -5.56 -4.24
N ILE A 279 -6.20 -4.54 -4.52
CA ILE A 279 -7.58 -4.45 -4.00
C ILE A 279 -8.44 -5.56 -4.62
N ILE A 280 -8.29 -5.89 -5.91
CA ILE A 280 -9.00 -7.00 -6.55
C ILE A 280 -8.64 -8.32 -5.88
N GLU A 281 -7.37 -8.60 -5.63
CA GLU A 281 -6.92 -9.79 -4.92
C GLU A 281 -7.53 -9.89 -3.52
N PHE A 282 -7.55 -8.78 -2.79
CA PHE A 282 -8.17 -8.72 -1.47
C PHE A 282 -9.68 -8.99 -1.51
N LEU A 283 -10.40 -8.38 -2.43
CA LEU A 283 -11.86 -8.57 -2.55
C LEU A 283 -12.23 -10.03 -2.91
N ARG A 284 -11.35 -10.71 -3.66
CA ARG A 284 -11.50 -12.14 -3.96
C ARG A 284 -11.12 -13.06 -2.80
N PHE A 285 -10.29 -12.58 -1.89
CA PHE A 285 -9.92 -13.27 -0.66
C PHE A 285 -11.05 -13.20 0.40
N CYS A 286 -11.86 -12.16 0.39
CA CYS A 286 -12.96 -11.95 1.33
C CYS A 286 -14.12 -12.92 1.14
#